data_ee6c9efa98109926ac994ffd47ef2aa3
#
_entry.id   ee6c9efa98109926ac994ffd47ef2aa3
#
_cell.length_a   1.000
_cell.length_b   1.000
_cell.length_c   1.000
_cell.angle_alpha   90.00
_cell.angle_beta   90.00
_cell.angle_gamma   90.00
#
_symmetry.space_group_name_H-M   'P 1'
#
loop_
_entity.id
_entity.type
_entity.pdbx_description
1 polymer ?
#
loop_
_entity_poly.entity_id
_entity_poly.type
_entity_poly.pdbx_seq_one_letter_code
_entity_poly.pdbx_strand_id
1 'polypeptide(L)'
;MANIASDKKELNWAVLGTGVIANQMASALADMGRQLYGVANRTYEKAVTFAEKYGVQKVFPTYEAVFDDPEVDVVYITTPHNTHYPYMKAALEHGKHLFVEKSITLNSRELSEMRALAEEKGLVLAEAMTIWHMPLYKKLWQIVDSGRLGKVQMITMNFGSFKEYDMNNRFFNMNLAGGALLDIGVYALSIVRSFMESCPDRIVSQMKPSPTGSDEQATMLLMNKEGQMATVALSMHSKQPKRAMISCEKGYIEIMEYPRADCAVIVDAETGEREEIAEGSTANALQYEMMDMETAILEGKTDVMRLFDSCDVMDMM
;
A
#
# COMPACT_ATOMS: atom_id res chain seq x y z
N MET A 1 -29.97 19.28 -22.45
CA MET A 1 -28.91 19.14 -21.44
C MET A 1 -27.75 18.48 -22.14
N ALA A 2 -26.72 19.27 -22.49
CA ALA A 2 -25.55 18.78 -23.21
C ALA A 2 -24.70 17.91 -22.27
N ASN A 3 -24.42 16.71 -22.72
CA ASN A 3 -23.50 15.78 -22.09
C ASN A 3 -22.10 16.39 -22.18
N ILE A 4 -21.59 17.01 -21.10
CA ILE A 4 -20.18 17.33 -20.96
C ILE A 4 -19.52 16.03 -20.52
N ALA A 5 -19.29 15.12 -21.48
CA ALA A 5 -18.27 14.10 -21.32
C ALA A 5 -16.95 14.87 -21.27
N SER A 6 -16.30 14.91 -20.11
CA SER A 6 -14.97 15.46 -19.96
C SER A 6 -14.03 14.64 -20.83
N ASP A 7 -13.32 15.28 -21.77
CA ASP A 7 -12.15 14.75 -22.49
C ASP A 7 -10.97 14.48 -21.49
N LYS A 8 -11.21 13.73 -20.41
CA LYS A 8 -10.12 13.23 -19.58
C LYS A 8 -9.44 12.11 -20.33
N LYS A 9 -8.18 12.30 -20.72
CA LYS A 9 -7.36 11.24 -21.32
C LYS A 9 -7.37 10.05 -20.36
N GLU A 10 -7.82 8.90 -20.82
CA GLU A 10 -7.68 7.66 -20.07
C GLU A 10 -6.22 7.21 -20.13
N LEU A 11 -5.64 6.88 -18.95
CA LEU A 11 -4.24 6.46 -18.86
C LEU A 11 -4.12 4.98 -19.22
N ASN A 12 -3.11 4.66 -20.01
CA ASN A 12 -2.75 3.30 -20.39
C ASN A 12 -1.90 2.64 -19.29
N TRP A 13 -2.49 1.70 -18.56
CA TRP A 13 -1.84 0.94 -17.52
C TRP A 13 -1.25 -0.36 -18.07
N ALA A 14 0.02 -0.64 -17.76
CA ALA A 14 0.64 -1.92 -18.01
C ALA A 14 1.09 -2.56 -16.68
N VAL A 15 0.85 -3.87 -16.52
CA VAL A 15 1.19 -4.59 -15.30
C VAL A 15 2.40 -5.51 -15.51
N LEU A 16 3.35 -5.47 -14.56
CA LEU A 16 4.46 -6.41 -14.47
C LEU A 16 4.12 -7.52 -13.47
N GLY A 17 3.98 -8.74 -13.98
CA GLY A 17 3.55 -9.89 -13.18
C GLY A 17 2.08 -10.22 -13.37
N THR A 18 1.73 -11.48 -13.08
CA THR A 18 0.36 -12.02 -13.23
C THR A 18 -0.09 -12.74 -11.96
N GLY A 19 0.38 -12.23 -10.80
CA GLY A 19 0.07 -12.76 -9.47
C GLY A 19 -1.34 -12.43 -8.99
N VAL A 20 -1.62 -12.73 -7.72
CA VAL A 20 -2.95 -12.52 -7.12
C VAL A 20 -3.39 -11.07 -7.25
N ILE A 21 -2.52 -10.12 -6.91
CA ILE A 21 -2.89 -8.70 -6.92
C ILE A 21 -3.10 -8.16 -8.33
N ALA A 22 -2.30 -8.61 -9.32
CA ALA A 22 -2.52 -8.26 -10.72
C ALA A 22 -3.89 -8.74 -11.23
N ASN A 23 -4.33 -9.96 -10.83
CA ASN A 23 -5.65 -10.47 -11.12
C ASN A 23 -6.77 -9.64 -10.46
N GLN A 24 -6.57 -9.21 -9.20
CA GLN A 24 -7.52 -8.32 -8.52
C GLN A 24 -7.62 -6.95 -9.21
N MET A 25 -6.48 -6.38 -9.62
CA MET A 25 -6.42 -5.11 -10.36
C MET A 25 -7.17 -5.20 -11.69
N ALA A 26 -6.93 -6.25 -12.48
CA ALA A 26 -7.61 -6.46 -13.76
C ALA A 26 -9.13 -6.62 -13.58
N SER A 27 -9.56 -7.34 -12.51
CA SER A 27 -10.99 -7.43 -12.17
C SER A 27 -11.57 -6.07 -11.76
N ALA A 28 -10.85 -5.30 -10.94
CA ALA A 28 -11.31 -3.98 -10.50
C ALA A 28 -11.44 -2.99 -11.67
N LEU A 29 -10.54 -3.06 -12.66
CA LEU A 29 -10.68 -2.28 -13.91
C LEU A 29 -11.91 -2.72 -14.72
N ALA A 30 -12.13 -4.04 -14.86
CA ALA A 30 -13.29 -4.56 -15.57
C ALA A 30 -14.62 -4.11 -14.93
N ASP A 31 -14.70 -4.08 -13.60
CA ASP A 31 -15.86 -3.56 -12.86
C ASP A 31 -16.09 -2.05 -13.11
N MET A 32 -15.05 -1.32 -13.48
CA MET A 32 -15.13 0.09 -13.92
C MET A 32 -15.42 0.23 -15.42
N GLY A 33 -15.61 -0.87 -16.16
CA GLY A 33 -15.76 -0.87 -17.61
C GLY A 33 -14.47 -0.59 -18.39
N ARG A 34 -13.30 -0.83 -17.77
CA ARG A 34 -11.96 -0.54 -18.28
C ARG A 34 -11.12 -1.81 -18.42
N GLN A 35 -10.01 -1.69 -19.11
CA GLN A 35 -9.06 -2.79 -19.32
C GLN A 35 -7.63 -2.32 -19.16
N LEU A 36 -6.75 -3.25 -18.79
CA LEU A 36 -5.31 -3.02 -18.88
C LEU A 36 -4.89 -2.88 -20.34
N TYR A 37 -4.04 -1.91 -20.63
CA TYR A 37 -3.41 -1.77 -21.93
C TYR A 37 -2.39 -2.89 -22.15
N GLY A 38 -1.58 -3.20 -21.16
CA GLY A 38 -0.49 -4.14 -21.34
C GLY A 38 -0.21 -5.05 -20.14
N VAL A 39 0.40 -6.19 -20.42
CA VAL A 39 0.89 -7.13 -19.43
C VAL A 39 2.22 -7.73 -19.86
N ALA A 40 3.12 -7.88 -18.91
CA ALA A 40 4.34 -8.68 -19.05
C ALA A 40 4.51 -9.61 -17.85
N ASN A 41 5.09 -10.77 -18.08
CA ASN A 41 5.47 -11.70 -17.02
C ASN A 41 6.75 -12.44 -17.41
N ARG A 42 7.60 -12.78 -16.43
CA ARG A 42 8.84 -13.56 -16.66
C ARG A 42 8.59 -14.85 -17.45
N THR A 43 7.43 -15.48 -17.25
CA THR A 43 6.96 -16.61 -18.06
C THR A 43 5.92 -16.08 -19.05
N TYR A 44 6.29 -15.95 -20.31
CA TYR A 44 5.48 -15.31 -21.34
C TYR A 44 4.06 -15.93 -21.46
N GLU A 45 3.95 -17.25 -21.39
CA GLU A 45 2.68 -17.98 -21.50
C GLU A 45 1.68 -17.58 -20.38
N LYS A 46 2.21 -17.22 -19.18
CA LYS A 46 1.36 -16.70 -18.10
C LYS A 46 0.81 -15.32 -18.44
N ALA A 47 1.55 -14.47 -19.13
CA ALA A 47 1.07 -13.18 -19.59
C ALA A 47 0.01 -13.36 -20.69
N VAL A 48 0.20 -14.30 -21.60
CA VAL A 48 -0.81 -14.64 -22.64
C VAL A 48 -2.11 -15.10 -21.98
N THR A 49 -2.05 -16.09 -21.08
CA THR A 49 -3.24 -16.59 -20.36
C THR A 49 -3.96 -15.48 -19.57
N PHE A 50 -3.20 -14.60 -18.93
CA PHE A 50 -3.75 -13.45 -18.21
C PHE A 50 -4.45 -12.48 -19.17
N ALA A 51 -3.82 -12.18 -20.31
CA ALA A 51 -4.39 -11.28 -21.33
C ALA A 51 -5.68 -11.83 -21.93
N GLU A 52 -5.72 -13.12 -22.25
CA GLU A 52 -6.94 -13.79 -22.73
C GLU A 52 -8.08 -13.71 -21.71
N LYS A 53 -7.77 -13.91 -20.43
CA LYS A 53 -8.75 -13.90 -19.33
C LYS A 53 -9.38 -12.51 -19.14
N TYR A 54 -8.60 -11.44 -19.24
CA TYR A 54 -9.03 -10.09 -18.88
C TYR A 54 -9.17 -9.14 -20.07
N GLY A 55 -8.97 -9.62 -21.30
CA GLY A 55 -9.05 -8.80 -22.50
C GLY A 55 -7.95 -7.74 -22.60
N VAL A 56 -6.75 -8.02 -22.05
CA VAL A 56 -5.63 -7.07 -22.10
C VAL A 56 -5.21 -6.86 -23.55
N GLN A 57 -5.01 -5.61 -23.96
CA GLN A 57 -4.81 -5.27 -25.38
C GLN A 57 -3.44 -5.74 -25.91
N LYS A 58 -2.39 -5.75 -25.08
CA LYS A 58 -1.03 -6.04 -25.50
C LYS A 58 -0.29 -6.95 -24.53
N VAL A 59 0.31 -8.02 -25.05
CA VAL A 59 1.21 -8.90 -24.30
C VAL A 59 2.65 -8.58 -24.70
N PHE A 60 3.45 -8.18 -23.73
CA PHE A 60 4.85 -7.85 -23.96
C PHE A 60 5.76 -9.07 -23.72
N PRO A 61 6.78 -9.27 -24.56
CA PRO A 61 7.69 -10.42 -24.43
C PRO A 61 8.62 -10.30 -23.22
N THR A 62 8.94 -9.09 -22.79
CA THR A 62 9.81 -8.79 -21.64
C THR A 62 9.32 -7.57 -20.87
N TYR A 63 9.84 -7.32 -19.68
CA TYR A 63 9.52 -6.12 -18.91
C TYR A 63 10.07 -4.85 -19.57
N GLU A 64 11.26 -4.95 -20.18
CA GLU A 64 11.89 -3.85 -20.91
C GLU A 64 11.01 -3.37 -22.06
N ALA A 65 10.37 -4.30 -22.78
CA ALA A 65 9.45 -3.96 -23.87
C ALA A 65 8.23 -3.16 -23.39
N VAL A 66 7.84 -3.27 -22.10
CA VAL A 66 6.81 -2.42 -21.49
C VAL A 66 7.33 -1.00 -21.33
N PHE A 67 8.57 -0.85 -20.88
CA PHE A 67 9.18 0.47 -20.65
C PHE A 67 9.43 1.22 -21.95
N ASP A 68 9.79 0.50 -23.02
CA ASP A 68 10.06 1.06 -24.35
C ASP A 68 8.80 1.48 -25.10
N ASP A 69 7.61 1.02 -24.68
CA ASP A 69 6.36 1.34 -25.38
C ASP A 69 5.89 2.78 -25.05
N PRO A 70 5.83 3.69 -26.03
CA PRO A 70 5.41 5.08 -25.81
C PRO A 70 3.95 5.23 -25.38
N GLU A 71 3.09 4.23 -25.67
CA GLU A 71 1.68 4.27 -25.31
C GLU A 71 1.43 3.90 -23.84
N VAL A 72 2.40 3.31 -23.13
CA VAL A 72 2.29 3.03 -21.69
C VAL A 72 2.49 4.31 -20.90
N ASP A 73 1.47 4.74 -20.16
CA ASP A 73 1.54 5.89 -19.25
C ASP A 73 1.99 5.45 -17.83
N VAL A 74 1.39 4.38 -17.29
CA VAL A 74 1.62 3.90 -15.93
C VAL A 74 2.07 2.44 -15.92
N VAL A 75 3.15 2.17 -15.21
CA VAL A 75 3.62 0.81 -14.96
C VAL A 75 3.24 0.40 -13.53
N TYR A 76 2.42 -0.65 -13.40
CA TYR A 76 2.09 -1.27 -12.13
C TYR A 76 3.01 -2.45 -11.86
N ILE A 77 3.88 -2.32 -10.86
CA ILE A 77 4.86 -3.35 -10.50
C ILE A 77 4.26 -4.26 -9.43
N THR A 78 3.97 -5.53 -9.79
CA THR A 78 3.39 -6.55 -8.90
C THR A 78 4.30 -7.78 -8.74
N THR A 79 5.55 -7.61 -9.04
CA THR A 79 6.59 -8.65 -8.93
C THR A 79 7.04 -8.84 -7.46
N PRO A 80 7.86 -9.84 -7.10
CA PRO A 80 8.37 -9.97 -5.74
C PRO A 80 9.17 -8.74 -5.27
N HIS A 81 9.10 -8.41 -3.98
CA HIS A 81 9.69 -7.20 -3.36
C HIS A 81 11.16 -6.96 -3.76
N ASN A 82 11.97 -8.00 -3.80
CA ASN A 82 13.40 -7.93 -4.17
C ASN A 82 13.66 -7.51 -5.62
N THR A 83 12.63 -7.38 -6.43
CA THR A 83 12.72 -6.96 -7.84
C THR A 83 12.15 -5.57 -8.09
N HIS A 84 11.52 -4.94 -7.09
CA HIS A 84 10.90 -3.63 -7.28
C HIS A 84 11.92 -2.57 -7.69
N TYR A 85 13.00 -2.42 -6.91
CA TYR A 85 14.00 -1.37 -7.14
C TYR A 85 14.56 -1.35 -8.56
N PRO A 86 15.10 -2.45 -9.14
CA PRO A 86 15.62 -2.43 -10.51
C PRO A 86 14.55 -2.11 -11.56
N TYR A 87 13.32 -2.59 -11.40
CA TYR A 87 12.25 -2.27 -12.36
C TYR A 87 11.72 -0.84 -12.20
N MET A 88 11.65 -0.32 -10.97
CA MET A 88 11.33 1.08 -10.73
C MET A 88 12.32 2.01 -11.44
N LYS A 89 13.63 1.74 -11.25
CA LYS A 89 14.68 2.53 -11.89
C LYS A 89 14.56 2.52 -13.40
N ALA A 90 14.47 1.33 -14.01
CA ALA A 90 14.35 1.19 -15.46
C ALA A 90 13.09 1.91 -16.00
N ALA A 91 11.94 1.75 -15.37
CA ALA A 91 10.71 2.39 -15.82
C ALA A 91 10.75 3.92 -15.70
N LEU A 92 11.31 4.46 -14.59
CA LEU A 92 11.51 5.91 -14.43
C LEU A 92 12.47 6.47 -15.48
N GLU A 93 13.57 5.77 -15.77
CA GLU A 93 14.53 6.16 -16.80
C GLU A 93 13.87 6.25 -18.19
N HIS A 94 12.84 5.42 -18.46
CA HIS A 94 12.04 5.43 -19.69
C HIS A 94 10.81 6.36 -19.63
N GLY A 95 10.71 7.20 -18.59
CA GLY A 95 9.65 8.23 -18.51
C GLY A 95 8.26 7.69 -18.14
N LYS A 96 8.17 6.56 -17.40
CA LYS A 96 6.90 5.99 -16.99
C LYS A 96 6.53 6.41 -15.57
N HIS A 97 5.26 6.75 -15.34
CA HIS A 97 4.70 6.85 -13.99
C HIS A 97 4.67 5.48 -13.33
N LEU A 98 4.87 5.42 -12.03
CA LEU A 98 4.99 4.16 -11.30
C LEU A 98 3.97 4.00 -10.19
N PHE A 99 3.29 2.87 -10.21
CA PHE A 99 2.50 2.36 -9.12
C PHE A 99 3.10 1.02 -8.68
N VAL A 100 3.56 0.91 -7.44
CA VAL A 100 4.40 -0.21 -6.99
C VAL A 100 3.77 -0.89 -5.79
N GLU A 101 3.67 -2.21 -5.84
CA GLU A 101 3.17 -3.00 -4.71
C GLU A 101 3.95 -2.73 -3.43
N LYS A 102 3.21 -2.87 -2.33
CA LYS A 102 3.79 -2.81 -0.98
C LYS A 102 4.57 -4.11 -0.68
N SER A 103 5.66 -4.07 0.04
CA SER A 103 6.44 -2.88 0.40
C SER A 103 7.16 -2.37 -0.82
N ILE A 104 7.12 -1.08 -1.01
CA ILE A 104 7.59 -0.43 -2.25
C ILE A 104 9.05 -0.74 -2.57
N THR A 105 9.92 -0.79 -1.55
CA THR A 105 11.34 -1.15 -1.64
C THR A 105 11.74 -2.04 -0.46
N LEU A 106 12.99 -2.50 -0.42
CA LEU A 106 13.53 -3.29 0.69
C LEU A 106 14.10 -2.44 1.83
N ASN A 107 14.37 -1.17 1.57
CA ASN A 107 14.93 -0.22 2.53
C ASN A 107 14.69 1.23 2.09
N SER A 108 14.82 2.15 3.03
CA SER A 108 14.58 3.59 2.80
C SER A 108 15.55 4.24 1.81
N ARG A 109 16.79 3.73 1.70
CA ARG A 109 17.77 4.23 0.73
C ARG A 109 17.29 4.01 -0.70
N GLU A 110 16.83 2.80 -1.03
CA GLU A 110 16.28 2.48 -2.35
C GLU A 110 15.09 3.39 -2.70
N LEU A 111 14.18 3.60 -1.74
CA LEU A 111 13.03 4.50 -1.95
C LEU A 111 13.47 5.95 -2.14
N SER A 112 14.41 6.42 -1.36
CA SER A 112 14.95 7.78 -1.48
C SER A 112 15.58 8.04 -2.87
N GLU A 113 16.35 7.07 -3.40
CA GLU A 113 16.91 7.16 -4.75
C GLU A 113 15.82 7.20 -5.83
N MET A 114 14.80 6.36 -5.72
CA MET A 114 13.70 6.31 -6.70
C MET A 114 12.81 7.56 -6.63
N ARG A 115 12.57 8.08 -5.43
CA ARG A 115 11.85 9.35 -5.26
C ARG A 115 12.59 10.49 -5.93
N ALA A 116 13.89 10.62 -5.67
CA ALA A 116 14.71 11.68 -6.29
C ALA A 116 14.70 11.59 -7.83
N LEU A 117 14.79 10.37 -8.38
CA LEU A 117 14.72 10.14 -9.82
C LEU A 117 13.35 10.48 -10.40
N ALA A 118 12.27 10.14 -9.71
CA ALA A 118 10.90 10.48 -10.13
C ALA A 118 10.68 11.99 -10.11
N GLU A 119 11.14 12.70 -9.07
CA GLU A 119 11.10 14.15 -8.95
C GLU A 119 11.89 14.83 -10.08
N GLU A 120 13.12 14.37 -10.36
CA GLU A 120 13.96 14.89 -11.44
C GLU A 120 13.28 14.80 -12.81
N LYS A 121 12.55 13.70 -13.04
CA LYS A 121 11.86 13.46 -14.31
C LYS A 121 10.45 14.01 -14.38
N GLY A 122 9.92 14.58 -13.30
CA GLY A 122 8.54 15.06 -13.21
C GLY A 122 7.50 13.94 -13.30
N LEU A 123 7.83 12.74 -12.79
CA LEU A 123 6.99 11.55 -12.81
C LEU A 123 6.33 11.29 -11.45
N VAL A 124 5.16 10.69 -11.47
CA VAL A 124 4.49 10.22 -10.25
C VAL A 124 5.03 8.83 -9.90
N LEU A 125 5.52 8.71 -8.67
CA LEU A 125 5.87 7.45 -8.02
C LEU A 125 4.94 7.26 -6.83
N ALA A 126 4.33 6.10 -6.69
CA ALA A 126 3.44 5.80 -5.59
C ALA A 126 3.52 4.34 -5.14
N GLU A 127 3.32 4.11 -3.84
CA GLU A 127 3.13 2.79 -3.26
C GLU A 127 1.66 2.38 -3.33
N ALA A 128 1.39 1.14 -3.76
CA ALA A 128 0.06 0.53 -3.74
C ALA A 128 -0.32 0.12 -2.31
N MET A 129 -0.57 1.13 -1.48
CA MET A 129 -0.95 0.98 -0.07
C MET A 129 -2.41 1.38 0.09
N THR A 130 -3.33 0.42 0.06
CA THR A 130 -4.77 0.63 0.11
C THR A 130 -5.23 1.55 1.25
N ILE A 131 -4.55 1.53 2.40
CA ILE A 131 -4.86 2.39 3.56
C ILE A 131 -4.90 3.87 3.17
N TRP A 132 -3.99 4.35 2.33
CA TRP A 132 -3.94 5.76 1.92
C TRP A 132 -5.16 6.21 1.11
N HIS A 133 -5.84 5.26 0.45
CA HIS A 133 -6.83 5.53 -0.58
C HIS A 133 -8.26 5.23 -0.12
N MET A 134 -8.44 4.38 0.91
CA MET A 134 -9.77 4.04 1.42
C MET A 134 -10.52 5.26 1.96
N PRO A 135 -11.78 5.50 1.54
CA PRO A 135 -12.59 6.63 2.01
C PRO A 135 -12.74 6.67 3.53
N LEU A 136 -12.83 5.51 4.19
CA LEU A 136 -12.90 5.43 5.65
C LEU A 136 -11.75 6.18 6.32
N TYR A 137 -10.50 5.95 5.88
CA TYR A 137 -9.35 6.61 6.50
C TYR A 137 -9.35 8.12 6.28
N LYS A 138 -9.71 8.57 5.07
CA LYS A 138 -9.88 10.00 4.78
C LYS A 138 -10.90 10.64 5.74
N LYS A 139 -11.98 9.93 6.06
CA LYS A 139 -12.99 10.36 7.04
C LYS A 139 -12.47 10.35 8.48
N LEU A 140 -11.75 9.30 8.88
CA LEU A 140 -11.21 9.19 10.25
C LEU A 140 -10.13 10.26 10.51
N TRP A 141 -9.26 10.56 9.54
CA TRP A 141 -8.30 11.68 9.68
C TRP A 141 -9.02 13.01 9.88
N GLN A 142 -10.08 13.31 9.11
CA GLN A 142 -10.88 14.51 9.32
C GLN A 142 -11.50 14.58 10.73
N ILE A 143 -11.94 13.45 11.29
CA ILE A 143 -12.49 13.38 12.65
C ILE A 143 -11.40 13.69 13.69
N VAL A 144 -10.21 13.10 13.54
CA VAL A 144 -9.07 13.36 14.44
C VAL A 144 -8.62 14.81 14.32
N ASP A 145 -8.44 15.32 13.10
CA ASP A 145 -7.99 16.70 12.84
C ASP A 145 -8.99 17.75 13.33
N SER A 146 -10.29 17.42 13.39
CA SER A 146 -11.30 18.30 13.97
C SER A 146 -11.14 18.56 15.47
N GLY A 147 -10.30 17.76 16.15
CA GLY A 147 -10.12 17.81 17.60
C GLY A 147 -11.29 17.22 18.41
N ARG A 148 -12.28 16.61 17.76
CA ARG A 148 -13.44 16.00 18.41
C ARG A 148 -13.03 15.00 19.50
N LEU A 149 -12.03 14.18 19.22
CA LEU A 149 -11.54 13.14 20.14
C LEU A 149 -10.40 13.64 21.06
N GLY A 150 -9.98 14.90 20.94
CA GLY A 150 -8.76 15.38 21.56
C GLY A 150 -7.52 14.82 20.85
N LYS A 151 -6.35 14.91 21.50
CA LYS A 151 -5.09 14.44 20.91
C LYS A 151 -5.00 12.92 20.92
N VAL A 152 -4.39 12.35 19.87
CA VAL A 152 -3.96 10.95 19.87
C VAL A 152 -2.86 10.77 20.90
N GLN A 153 -2.97 9.75 21.76
CA GLN A 153 -2.02 9.45 22.83
C GLN A 153 -1.28 8.15 22.59
N MET A 154 -2.02 7.09 22.17
CA MET A 154 -1.47 5.77 21.96
C MET A 154 -2.14 5.06 20.80
N ILE A 155 -1.34 4.30 20.03
CA ILE A 155 -1.83 3.44 18.95
C ILE A 155 -1.42 1.99 19.26
N THR A 156 -2.36 1.05 19.14
CA THR A 156 -2.08 -0.38 19.32
C THR A 156 -2.44 -1.15 18.06
N MET A 157 -1.46 -1.88 17.51
CA MET A 157 -1.57 -2.60 16.25
C MET A 157 -1.34 -4.10 16.42
N ASN A 158 -2.23 -4.91 15.87
CA ASN A 158 -2.07 -6.36 15.79
C ASN A 158 -2.25 -6.85 14.35
N PHE A 159 -1.37 -7.74 13.89
CA PHE A 159 -1.55 -8.48 12.65
C PHE A 159 -0.93 -9.87 12.75
N GLY A 160 -1.75 -10.89 12.84
CA GLY A 160 -1.31 -12.28 12.75
C GLY A 160 -1.90 -12.98 11.53
N SER A 161 -1.05 -13.47 10.65
CA SER A 161 -1.42 -14.20 9.43
C SER A 161 -0.77 -15.57 9.45
N PHE A 162 -1.46 -16.58 10.02
CA PHE A 162 -0.91 -17.93 10.08
C PHE A 162 -0.52 -18.44 8.69
N LYS A 163 0.76 -18.78 8.53
CA LYS A 163 1.34 -19.43 7.37
C LYS A 163 2.02 -20.71 7.83
N GLU A 164 1.78 -21.80 7.13
CA GLU A 164 2.56 -23.01 7.30
C GLU A 164 4.01 -22.80 6.86
N TYR A 165 4.94 -23.51 7.48
CA TYR A 165 6.33 -23.42 7.08
C TYR A 165 6.55 -24.06 5.71
N ASP A 166 6.79 -23.23 4.74
CA ASP A 166 7.34 -23.57 3.44
C ASP A 166 8.51 -22.60 3.15
N MET A 167 9.73 -23.09 3.27
CA MET A 167 10.95 -22.29 3.13
C MET A 167 11.20 -21.82 1.69
N ASN A 168 10.47 -22.35 0.72
CA ASN A 168 10.50 -21.91 -0.67
C ASN A 168 9.46 -20.82 -0.95
N ASN A 169 8.48 -20.67 -0.08
CA ASN A 169 7.44 -19.67 -0.23
C ASN A 169 7.99 -18.27 0.10
N ARG A 170 7.48 -17.24 -0.59
CA ARG A 170 7.86 -15.84 -0.40
C ARG A 170 7.74 -15.35 1.05
N PHE A 171 6.92 -15.99 1.89
CA PHE A 171 6.71 -15.57 3.27
C PHE A 171 7.90 -15.82 4.19
N PHE A 172 8.68 -16.87 3.92
CA PHE A 172 9.83 -17.25 4.74
C PHE A 172 11.16 -17.27 3.97
N ASN A 173 11.12 -17.09 2.64
CA ASN A 173 12.33 -17.13 1.81
C ASN A 173 13.04 -15.78 1.82
N MET A 174 14.23 -15.74 2.44
CA MET A 174 15.08 -14.53 2.50
C MET A 174 15.44 -13.99 1.11
N ASN A 175 15.63 -14.85 0.11
CA ASN A 175 15.94 -14.42 -1.26
C ASN A 175 14.76 -13.74 -1.96
N LEU A 176 13.55 -13.88 -1.42
CA LEU A 176 12.34 -13.23 -1.91
C LEU A 176 11.87 -12.09 -0.98
N ALA A 177 12.76 -11.66 -0.07
CA ALA A 177 12.45 -10.66 0.96
C ALA A 177 11.26 -11.08 1.85
N GLY A 178 11.27 -12.36 2.31
CA GLY A 178 10.28 -12.88 3.24
C GLY A 178 10.46 -12.31 4.64
N GLY A 179 9.36 -12.26 5.40
CA GLY A 179 9.33 -11.79 6.78
C GLY A 179 8.05 -11.04 7.10
N ALA A 180 7.74 -10.95 8.40
CA ALA A 180 6.53 -10.30 8.88
C ALA A 180 6.57 -8.79 8.67
N LEU A 181 7.73 -8.17 8.84
CA LEU A 181 7.86 -6.71 8.74
C LEU A 181 7.51 -6.20 7.34
N LEU A 182 8.14 -6.75 6.30
CA LEU A 182 7.88 -6.35 4.91
C LEU A 182 6.48 -6.80 4.42
N ASP A 183 5.98 -7.99 4.81
CA ASP A 183 4.68 -8.46 4.26
C ASP A 183 3.48 -7.86 4.97
N ILE A 184 3.50 -7.76 6.30
CA ILE A 184 2.35 -7.31 7.10
C ILE A 184 2.63 -6.10 8.00
N GLY A 185 3.90 -5.88 8.37
CA GLY A 185 4.30 -4.75 9.22
C GLY A 185 4.11 -3.41 8.54
N VAL A 186 4.36 -3.34 7.23
CA VAL A 186 4.12 -2.15 6.42
C VAL A 186 2.71 -1.58 6.59
N TYR A 187 1.67 -2.42 6.65
CA TYR A 187 0.30 -1.97 6.92
C TYR A 187 0.14 -1.37 8.32
N ALA A 188 0.71 -2.04 9.34
CA ALA A 188 0.61 -1.58 10.72
C ALA A 188 1.33 -0.23 10.91
N LEU A 189 2.52 -0.10 10.35
CA LEU A 189 3.31 1.14 10.41
C LEU A 189 2.67 2.27 9.60
N SER A 190 1.98 1.96 8.50
CA SER A 190 1.19 2.95 7.75
C SER A 190 0.04 3.53 8.60
N ILE A 191 -0.67 2.70 9.37
CA ILE A 191 -1.68 3.22 10.33
C ILE A 191 -1.01 4.07 11.40
N VAL A 192 0.08 3.60 12.01
CA VAL A 192 0.82 4.38 13.03
C VAL A 192 1.19 5.74 12.47
N ARG A 193 1.81 5.79 11.28
CA ARG A 193 2.23 7.03 10.64
C ARG A 193 1.05 7.96 10.33
N SER A 194 -0.07 7.41 9.90
CA SER A 194 -1.22 8.21 9.46
C SER A 194 -1.99 8.90 10.58
N PHE A 195 -1.84 8.44 11.83
CA PHE A 195 -2.52 9.00 12.99
C PHE A 195 -1.58 9.71 14.00
N MET A 196 -0.27 9.64 13.81
CA MET A 196 0.70 10.41 14.60
C MET A 196 0.99 11.77 13.96
N GLU A 197 1.18 12.80 14.79
CA GLU A 197 1.49 14.17 14.35
C GLU A 197 2.83 14.25 13.62
N SER A 198 3.80 13.42 14.01
CA SER A 198 5.10 13.31 13.33
C SER A 198 5.56 11.86 13.25
N CYS A 199 6.52 11.59 12.36
CA CYS A 199 7.16 10.27 12.27
C CYS A 199 7.82 9.89 13.61
N PRO A 200 7.65 8.66 14.10
CA PRO A 200 8.39 8.15 15.26
C PRO A 200 9.91 8.29 15.10
N ASP A 201 10.57 8.85 16.11
CA ASP A 201 12.02 9.04 16.16
C ASP A 201 12.71 8.11 17.19
N ARG A 202 11.91 7.35 17.95
CA ARG A 202 12.39 6.35 18.92
C ARG A 202 11.68 5.05 18.67
N ILE A 203 12.47 4.03 18.29
CA ILE A 203 11.96 2.70 17.97
C ILE A 203 12.76 1.66 18.73
N VAL A 204 12.05 0.80 19.48
CA VAL A 204 12.61 -0.40 20.10
C VAL A 204 11.89 -1.60 19.56
N SER A 205 12.62 -2.53 18.98
CA SER A 205 12.03 -3.72 18.37
C SER A 205 12.69 -5.01 18.86
N GLN A 206 11.93 -6.09 18.79
CA GLN A 206 12.43 -7.45 18.98
C GLN A 206 11.76 -8.38 17.97
N MET A 207 12.53 -9.30 17.39
CA MET A 207 12.00 -10.26 16.46
C MET A 207 12.36 -11.69 16.88
N LYS A 208 11.50 -12.63 16.47
CA LYS A 208 11.78 -14.07 16.49
C LYS A 208 12.04 -14.51 15.05
N PRO A 209 13.22 -15.10 14.75
CA PRO A 209 13.49 -15.59 13.40
C PRO A 209 12.74 -16.88 13.11
N SER A 210 12.37 -17.06 11.85
CA SER A 210 11.96 -18.33 11.26
C SER A 210 13.19 -19.25 11.06
N PRO A 211 13.00 -20.53 10.65
CA PRO A 211 14.11 -21.41 10.30
C PRO A 211 15.05 -20.90 9.20
N THR A 212 14.59 -19.99 8.33
CA THR A 212 15.41 -19.36 7.27
C THR A 212 16.14 -18.11 7.73
N GLY A 213 15.81 -17.59 8.93
CA GLY A 213 16.34 -16.34 9.46
C GLY A 213 15.47 -15.10 9.17
N SER A 214 14.38 -15.23 8.36
CA SER A 214 13.42 -14.13 8.22
C SER A 214 12.65 -13.88 9.52
N ASP A 215 12.19 -12.66 9.75
CA ASP A 215 11.40 -12.29 10.92
C ASP A 215 10.01 -12.96 10.86
N GLU A 216 9.85 -14.04 11.62
CA GLU A 216 8.57 -14.74 11.76
C GLU A 216 7.57 -13.95 12.61
N GLN A 217 8.09 -13.35 13.67
CA GLN A 217 7.34 -12.48 14.58
C GLN A 217 8.16 -11.24 14.85
N ALA A 218 7.49 -10.10 14.94
CA ALA A 218 8.12 -8.86 15.35
C ALA A 218 7.20 -8.08 16.30
N THR A 219 7.80 -7.46 17.32
CA THR A 219 7.13 -6.51 18.19
C THR A 219 7.90 -5.20 18.21
N MET A 220 7.19 -4.07 18.21
CA MET A 220 7.81 -2.76 18.19
C MET A 220 7.13 -1.84 19.21
N LEU A 221 7.93 -1.00 19.85
CA LEU A 221 7.51 0.16 20.63
C LEU A 221 8.04 1.40 19.91
N LEU A 222 7.15 2.31 19.58
CA LEU A 222 7.48 3.53 18.86
C LEU A 222 7.04 4.74 19.67
N MET A 223 7.77 5.84 19.54
CA MET A 223 7.42 7.15 20.14
C MET A 223 7.90 8.25 19.21
N ASN A 224 7.10 9.30 19.07
CA ASN A 224 7.50 10.52 18.36
C ASN A 224 7.89 11.64 19.33
N LYS A 225 8.35 12.77 18.80
CA LYS A 225 8.78 13.93 19.58
C LYS A 225 7.64 14.60 20.36
N GLU A 226 6.39 14.42 19.95
CA GLU A 226 5.19 14.89 20.64
C GLU A 226 4.80 14.00 21.83
N GLY A 227 5.50 12.86 22.02
CA GLY A 227 5.24 11.92 23.11
C GLY A 227 4.12 10.92 22.81
N GLN A 228 3.58 10.90 21.59
CA GLN A 228 2.63 9.89 21.18
C GLN A 228 3.34 8.55 21.04
N MET A 229 2.72 7.47 21.50
CA MET A 229 3.31 6.13 21.51
C MET A 229 2.55 5.17 20.60
N ALA A 230 3.25 4.16 20.07
CA ALA A 230 2.61 3.03 19.42
C ALA A 230 3.21 1.69 19.83
N THR A 231 2.38 0.65 19.80
CA THR A 231 2.79 -0.74 19.94
C THR A 231 2.34 -1.52 18.70
N VAL A 232 3.25 -2.32 18.15
CA VAL A 232 2.97 -3.17 16.99
C VAL A 232 3.34 -4.61 17.32
N ALA A 233 2.42 -5.56 17.09
CA ALA A 233 2.65 -6.98 17.26
C ALA A 233 2.29 -7.74 15.97
N LEU A 234 3.30 -8.37 15.36
CA LEU A 234 3.21 -9.07 14.08
C LEU A 234 3.52 -10.55 14.24
N SER A 235 2.82 -11.42 13.52
CA SER A 235 3.15 -12.83 13.44
C SER A 235 2.76 -13.45 12.10
N MET A 236 3.69 -14.19 11.49
CA MET A 236 3.45 -15.00 10.29
C MET A 236 3.12 -16.46 10.61
N HIS A 237 3.30 -16.90 11.85
CA HIS A 237 3.05 -18.28 12.25
C HIS A 237 2.08 -18.41 13.43
N SER A 238 1.31 -17.35 13.71
CA SER A 238 0.15 -17.40 14.61
C SER A 238 -0.95 -16.47 14.12
N LYS A 239 -2.20 -16.82 14.40
CA LYS A 239 -3.34 -16.00 14.02
C LYS A 239 -3.59 -14.96 15.11
N GLN A 240 -3.73 -13.70 14.70
CA GLN A 240 -4.23 -12.58 15.49
C GLN A 240 -5.27 -11.81 14.66
N PRO A 241 -6.18 -11.06 15.29
CA PRO A 241 -7.03 -10.14 14.54
C PRO A 241 -6.16 -9.06 13.88
N LYS A 242 -6.56 -8.58 12.73
CA LYS A 242 -6.00 -7.37 12.13
C LYS A 242 -6.71 -6.18 12.74
N ARG A 243 -6.24 -5.75 13.90
CA ARG A 243 -6.88 -4.73 14.71
C ARG A 243 -5.97 -3.52 14.88
N ALA A 244 -6.53 -2.35 14.64
CA ALA A 244 -5.96 -1.07 15.02
C ALA A 244 -6.82 -0.42 16.09
N MET A 245 -6.19 0.14 17.12
CA MET A 245 -6.84 0.96 18.14
C MET A 245 -6.07 2.26 18.28
N ILE A 246 -6.74 3.38 18.01
CA ILE A 246 -6.20 4.74 18.12
C ILE A 246 -6.84 5.37 19.36
N SER A 247 -6.10 5.44 20.47
CA SER A 247 -6.55 5.99 21.73
C SER A 247 -6.27 7.49 21.79
N CYS A 248 -7.33 8.27 22.03
CA CYS A 248 -7.29 9.72 22.12
C CYS A 248 -7.70 10.16 23.54
N GLU A 249 -7.62 11.47 23.85
CA GLU A 249 -7.96 12.02 25.17
C GLU A 249 -9.43 11.83 25.55
N LYS A 250 -10.34 11.87 24.57
CA LYS A 250 -11.80 11.84 24.79
C LYS A 250 -12.48 10.57 24.28
N GLY A 251 -11.70 9.58 23.83
CA GLY A 251 -12.25 8.34 23.31
C GLY A 251 -11.20 7.54 22.53
N TYR A 252 -11.66 6.55 21.79
CA TYR A 252 -10.80 5.79 20.91
C TYR A 252 -11.51 5.36 19.64
N ILE A 253 -10.73 5.09 18.60
CA ILE A 253 -11.18 4.51 17.33
C ILE A 253 -10.71 3.07 17.28
N GLU A 254 -11.60 2.14 17.01
CA GLU A 254 -11.30 0.73 16.78
C GLU A 254 -11.58 0.39 15.30
N ILE A 255 -10.57 -0.19 14.61
CA ILE A 255 -10.67 -0.58 13.22
C ILE A 255 -10.29 -2.06 13.12
N MET A 256 -11.20 -2.88 12.61
CA MET A 256 -10.96 -4.28 12.32
C MET A 256 -10.64 -4.48 10.82
N GLU A 257 -9.85 -5.53 10.48
CA GLU A 257 -9.42 -5.83 9.11
C GLU A 257 -8.82 -4.61 8.38
N TYR A 258 -8.07 -3.80 9.11
CA TYR A 258 -7.62 -2.46 8.77
C TYR A 258 -6.88 -2.29 7.43
N PRO A 259 -6.26 -3.30 6.76
CA PRO A 259 -5.63 -3.05 5.46
C PRO A 259 -6.59 -2.54 4.37
N ARG A 260 -7.88 -2.88 4.46
CA ARG A 260 -8.93 -2.44 3.51
C ARG A 260 -10.25 -2.17 4.21
N ALA A 261 -10.21 -1.60 5.42
CA ALA A 261 -11.41 -1.37 6.19
C ALA A 261 -12.33 -0.32 5.55
N ASP A 262 -13.62 -0.58 5.61
CA ASP A 262 -14.71 0.34 5.21
C ASP A 262 -15.63 0.69 6.39
N CYS A 263 -15.30 0.18 7.60
CA CYS A 263 -16.01 0.48 8.84
C CYS A 263 -15.04 0.60 10.02
N ALA A 264 -15.33 1.50 10.94
CA ALA A 264 -14.66 1.68 12.23
C ALA A 264 -15.67 2.03 13.32
N VAL A 265 -15.30 1.86 14.58
CA VAL A 265 -16.11 2.23 15.72
C VAL A 265 -15.39 3.28 16.56
N ILE A 266 -16.05 4.39 16.81
CA ILE A 266 -15.60 5.40 17.78
C ILE A 266 -16.30 5.13 19.10
N VAL A 267 -15.54 5.15 20.19
CA VAL A 267 -16.07 4.99 21.55
C VAL A 267 -15.72 6.23 22.36
N ASP A 268 -16.72 6.89 22.90
CA ASP A 268 -16.56 8.05 23.79
C ASP A 268 -16.05 7.58 25.17
N ALA A 269 -15.03 8.26 25.70
CA ALA A 269 -14.39 7.86 26.95
C ALA A 269 -15.24 8.14 28.20
N GLU A 270 -16.11 9.14 28.17
CA GLU A 270 -16.92 9.54 29.31
C GLU A 270 -18.23 8.74 29.39
N THR A 271 -18.92 8.60 28.25
CA THR A 271 -20.24 7.96 28.19
C THR A 271 -20.19 6.48 27.84
N GLY A 272 -19.11 6.03 27.20
CA GLY A 272 -19.02 4.70 26.62
C GLY A 272 -19.89 4.52 25.37
N GLU A 273 -20.49 5.58 24.84
CA GLU A 273 -21.29 5.51 23.62
C GLU A 273 -20.43 5.06 22.43
N ARG A 274 -21.03 4.23 21.58
CA ARG A 274 -20.39 3.66 20.40
C ARG A 274 -21.04 4.21 19.14
N GLU A 275 -20.21 4.81 18.28
CA GLU A 275 -20.62 5.33 16.98
C GLU A 275 -19.91 4.53 15.88
N GLU A 276 -20.69 3.98 14.96
CA GLU A 276 -20.14 3.31 13.77
C GLU A 276 -19.90 4.35 12.67
N ILE A 277 -18.70 4.35 12.11
CA ILE A 277 -18.32 5.14 10.94
C ILE A 277 -18.12 4.17 9.79
N ALA A 278 -18.96 4.23 8.77
CA ALA A 278 -18.84 3.43 7.56
C ALA A 278 -18.69 4.35 6.34
N GLU A 279 -17.64 4.11 5.53
CA GLU A 279 -17.34 4.94 4.37
C GLU A 279 -16.58 4.13 3.31
N GLY A 280 -17.06 4.16 2.07
CA GLY A 280 -16.49 3.39 0.96
C GLY A 280 -16.89 1.92 0.96
N SER A 281 -16.06 1.08 0.34
CA SER A 281 -16.27 -0.38 0.27
C SER A 281 -14.93 -1.09 0.13
N THR A 282 -14.71 -2.14 0.94
CA THR A 282 -13.54 -3.03 0.83
C THR A 282 -13.40 -3.63 -0.57
N ALA A 283 -14.51 -3.93 -1.25
CA ALA A 283 -14.51 -4.48 -2.61
C ALA A 283 -13.89 -3.52 -3.64
N ASN A 284 -14.00 -2.21 -3.41
CA ASN A 284 -13.53 -1.17 -4.32
C ASN A 284 -12.11 -0.64 -3.97
N ALA A 285 -11.42 -1.27 -3.02
CA ALA A 285 -10.13 -0.76 -2.52
C ALA A 285 -9.12 -0.44 -3.64
N LEU A 286 -8.96 -1.32 -4.62
CA LEU A 286 -8.05 -1.11 -5.74
C LEU A 286 -8.54 -0.04 -6.72
N GLN A 287 -9.86 0.15 -6.83
CA GLN A 287 -10.42 1.24 -7.65
C GLN A 287 -10.05 2.60 -7.07
N TYR A 288 -10.11 2.75 -5.73
CA TYR A 288 -9.72 4.00 -5.06
C TYR A 288 -8.23 4.34 -5.28
N GLU A 289 -7.35 3.34 -5.21
CA GLU A 289 -5.93 3.51 -5.51
C GLU A 289 -5.69 4.01 -6.93
N MET A 290 -6.34 3.38 -7.92
CA MET A 290 -6.23 3.77 -9.33
C MET A 290 -6.75 5.18 -9.58
N MET A 291 -7.91 5.52 -9.00
CA MET A 291 -8.51 6.85 -9.15
C MET A 291 -7.62 7.94 -8.55
N ASP A 292 -7.02 7.70 -7.38
CA ASP A 292 -6.09 8.64 -6.75
C ASP A 292 -4.80 8.77 -7.59
N MET A 293 -4.26 7.66 -8.14
CA MET A 293 -3.10 7.70 -9.04
C MET A 293 -3.38 8.52 -10.31
N GLU A 294 -4.53 8.34 -10.91
CA GLU A 294 -4.95 9.11 -12.09
C GLU A 294 -5.16 10.59 -11.75
N THR A 295 -5.71 10.88 -10.59
CA THR A 295 -5.83 12.26 -10.08
C THR A 295 -4.44 12.89 -9.89
N ALA A 296 -3.49 12.14 -9.33
CA ALA A 296 -2.11 12.61 -9.17
C ALA A 296 -1.44 12.95 -10.51
N ILE A 297 -1.64 12.11 -11.53
CA ILE A 297 -1.02 12.29 -12.85
C ILE A 297 -1.73 13.39 -13.65
N LEU A 298 -3.05 13.32 -13.76
CA LEU A 298 -3.82 14.19 -14.66
C LEU A 298 -4.08 15.60 -14.11
N GLU A 299 -4.15 15.72 -12.77
CA GLU A 299 -4.43 16.98 -12.10
C GLU A 299 -3.21 17.56 -11.36
N GLY A 300 -2.08 16.82 -11.32
CA GLY A 300 -0.87 17.22 -10.59
C GLY A 300 -0.99 17.17 -9.06
N LYS A 301 -2.01 16.50 -8.53
CA LYS A 301 -2.28 16.39 -7.08
C LYS A 301 -1.54 15.20 -6.48
N THR A 302 -0.22 15.26 -6.47
CA THR A 302 0.62 14.12 -6.06
C THR A 302 0.55 13.79 -4.57
N ASP A 303 0.12 14.72 -3.74
CA ASP A 303 -0.07 14.56 -2.29
C ASP A 303 -1.10 13.49 -1.92
N VAL A 304 -2.10 13.23 -2.79
CA VAL A 304 -3.08 12.16 -2.56
C VAL A 304 -2.45 10.77 -2.51
N MET A 305 -1.26 10.58 -3.11
CA MET A 305 -0.53 9.31 -3.10
C MET A 305 0.28 9.07 -1.83
N ARG A 306 0.45 10.08 -0.97
CA ARG A 306 1.10 10.00 0.34
C ARG A 306 2.50 9.34 0.31
N LEU A 307 3.28 9.60 -0.75
CA LEU A 307 4.61 9.01 -0.90
C LEU A 307 5.56 9.37 0.26
N PHE A 308 5.42 10.56 0.85
CA PHE A 308 6.20 10.93 2.03
C PHE A 308 5.90 10.05 3.24
N ASP A 309 4.64 9.66 3.44
CA ASP A 309 4.29 8.71 4.50
C ASP A 309 4.86 7.31 4.22
N SER A 310 4.88 6.87 2.96
CA SER A 310 5.58 5.63 2.57
C SER A 310 7.09 5.72 2.85
N CYS A 311 7.73 6.88 2.63
CA CYS A 311 9.13 7.09 3.00
C CYS A 311 9.33 6.97 4.52
N ASP A 312 8.48 7.65 5.32
CA ASP A 312 8.52 7.56 6.78
C ASP A 312 8.33 6.12 7.27
N VAL A 313 7.42 5.36 6.63
CA VAL A 313 7.21 3.93 6.95
C VAL A 313 8.46 3.11 6.65
N MET A 314 9.11 3.34 5.51
CA MET A 314 10.37 2.65 5.18
C MET A 314 11.51 3.02 6.13
N ASP A 315 11.54 4.24 6.66
CA ASP A 315 12.53 4.66 7.66
C ASP A 315 12.27 4.01 9.04
N MET A 316 11.01 3.68 9.36
CA MET A 316 10.66 2.95 10.59
C MET A 316 10.96 1.44 10.51
N MET A 317 11.10 0.88 9.31
CA MET A 317 11.32 -0.55 9.06
C MET A 317 12.79 -0.93 9.08
#